data_3f5116b25faebc989da00d9fe76c2700
#
_entry.id   3f5116b25faebc989da00d9fe76c2700
#
_cell.length_a   1.000
_cell.length_b   1.000
_cell.length_c   1.000
_cell.angle_alpha   90.00
_cell.angle_beta   90.00
_cell.angle_gamma   90.00
#
_symmetry.space_group_name_H-M   'P 1'
#
loop_
_entity.id
_entity.type
_entity.pdbx_description
1 polymer ?
#
loop_
_entity_poly.entity_id
_entity_poly.type
_entity_poly.pdbx_seq_one_letter_code
_entity_poly.pdbx_strand_id
1 'polypeptide(L)'
;MNEIQALILGLVQGLTEYLPVSSSGHLEIGKMLLGPEAEAGGLTFSIVVHVATVLSTLVILWKEIVWILKGLFKFEWNEEAKYTLNILISMIPVGIVGLFFKEQVEALFSSNMVVGVCLLVTAALLTLTHYAKPRQREKISPLHAFIIGLAQAAAVLPGLSRSGSTIATGLLLGNSKQTLAQFSFLMVIPPILGEALLDFKDIFFPSAEQLAASGAEAATPVSALLVGFAAAFVSGCFACKWMISLVKKCKLIYFGIYCALAGLLVLILG
;
A
#
# COMPACT_ATOMS: atom_id res chain seq x y z
N MET A 1 19.95 -9.38 -7.62
CA MET A 1 19.57 -7.95 -7.88
C MET A 1 20.77 -7.06 -7.67
N ASN A 2 21.05 -6.14 -8.61
CA ASN A 2 22.11 -5.13 -8.48
C ASN A 2 21.55 -3.77 -7.99
N GLU A 3 22.45 -2.82 -7.70
CA GLU A 3 22.08 -1.51 -7.13
C GLU A 3 21.22 -0.65 -8.09
N ILE A 4 21.42 -0.79 -9.42
CA ILE A 4 20.63 -0.02 -10.39
C ILE A 4 19.20 -0.55 -10.44
N GLN A 5 19.03 -1.87 -10.44
CA GLN A 5 17.70 -2.51 -10.36
C GLN A 5 17.00 -2.13 -9.06
N ALA A 6 17.72 -2.15 -7.93
CA ALA A 6 17.22 -1.73 -6.64
C ALA A 6 16.82 -0.25 -6.61
N LEU A 7 17.61 0.63 -7.22
CA LEU A 7 17.28 2.05 -7.37
C LEU A 7 15.98 2.24 -8.14
N ILE A 8 15.84 1.59 -9.29
CA ILE A 8 14.65 1.70 -10.15
C ILE A 8 13.41 1.21 -9.40
N LEU A 9 13.47 0.01 -8.81
CA LEU A 9 12.34 -0.57 -8.07
C LEU A 9 12.01 0.24 -6.82
N GLY A 10 13.01 0.78 -6.12
CA GLY A 10 12.80 1.68 -4.99
C GLY A 10 12.08 2.97 -5.39
N LEU A 11 12.46 3.58 -6.53
CA LEU A 11 11.76 4.74 -7.08
C LEU A 11 10.31 4.38 -7.48
N VAL A 12 10.11 3.24 -8.14
CA VAL A 12 8.78 2.73 -8.51
C VAL A 12 7.92 2.58 -7.25
N GLN A 13 8.43 1.89 -6.22
CA GLN A 13 7.71 1.71 -4.97
C GLN A 13 7.32 3.05 -4.33
N GLY A 14 8.29 3.94 -4.11
CA GLY A 14 8.03 5.21 -3.43
C GLY A 14 7.06 6.12 -4.18
N LEU A 15 7.11 6.14 -5.50
CA LEU A 15 6.19 6.93 -6.30
C LEU A 15 4.79 6.33 -6.34
N THR A 16 4.68 5.00 -6.49
CA THR A 16 3.38 4.34 -6.73
C THR A 16 2.63 3.95 -5.46
N GLU A 17 3.29 3.92 -4.29
CA GLU A 17 2.67 3.56 -3.01
C GLU A 17 1.48 4.45 -2.65
N TYR A 18 1.60 5.75 -2.88
CA TYR A 18 0.58 6.74 -2.55
C TYR A 18 -0.38 7.02 -3.70
N LEU A 19 0.07 6.78 -4.93
CA LEU A 19 -0.78 6.91 -6.11
C LEU A 19 -1.80 5.75 -6.14
N PRO A 20 -3.02 6.01 -6.60
CA PRO A 20 -4.05 4.97 -6.65
C PRO A 20 -3.86 4.03 -7.86
N VAL A 21 -2.64 3.47 -8.02
CA VAL A 21 -2.22 2.68 -9.20
C VAL A 21 -1.66 1.29 -8.85
N SER A 22 -1.59 0.93 -7.57
CA SER A 22 -1.02 -0.33 -7.06
C SER A 22 0.52 -0.41 -7.15
N SER A 23 1.20 -0.13 -6.05
CA SER A 23 2.67 -0.27 -5.93
C SER A 23 3.13 -1.71 -6.12
N SER A 24 2.43 -2.68 -5.50
CA SER A 24 2.74 -4.11 -5.65
C SER A 24 2.66 -4.56 -7.12
N GLY A 25 1.60 -4.18 -7.84
CA GLY A 25 1.49 -4.49 -9.26
C GLY A 25 2.62 -3.87 -10.09
N HIS A 26 3.03 -2.64 -9.78
CA HIS A 26 4.15 -1.99 -10.47
C HIS A 26 5.51 -2.58 -10.11
N LEU A 27 5.69 -3.04 -8.87
CA LEU A 27 6.91 -3.77 -8.49
C LEU A 27 7.02 -5.08 -9.27
N GLU A 28 5.94 -5.85 -9.40
CA GLU A 28 5.96 -7.10 -10.17
C GLU A 28 6.23 -6.84 -11.67
N ILE A 29 5.57 -5.84 -12.26
CA ILE A 29 5.88 -5.39 -13.63
C ILE A 29 7.35 -4.97 -13.76
N GLY A 30 7.85 -4.20 -12.80
CA GLY A 30 9.24 -3.75 -12.78
C GLY A 30 10.24 -4.89 -12.67
N LYS A 31 10.00 -5.88 -11.82
CA LYS A 31 10.81 -7.08 -11.69
C LYS A 31 10.84 -7.87 -13.01
N MET A 32 9.67 -8.11 -13.61
CA MET A 32 9.55 -8.79 -14.89
C MET A 32 10.36 -8.09 -16.01
N LEU A 33 10.29 -6.76 -16.09
CA LEU A 33 11.01 -5.97 -17.10
C LEU A 33 12.52 -5.90 -16.86
N LEU A 34 12.96 -5.95 -15.61
CA LEU A 34 14.39 -5.90 -15.23
C LEU A 34 15.06 -7.28 -15.24
N GLY A 35 14.28 -8.34 -15.40
CA GLY A 35 14.77 -9.71 -15.59
C GLY A 35 15.01 -10.51 -14.31
N PRO A 36 15.46 -11.76 -14.44
CA PRO A 36 15.51 -12.76 -13.36
C PRO A 36 16.31 -12.33 -12.11
N GLU A 37 17.34 -11.51 -12.30
CA GLU A 37 18.13 -11.01 -11.17
C GLU A 37 17.32 -10.05 -10.28
N ALA A 38 16.37 -9.31 -10.85
CA ALA A 38 15.48 -8.43 -10.11
C ALA A 38 14.39 -9.24 -9.39
N GLU A 39 13.91 -10.32 -10.00
CA GLU A 39 12.98 -11.28 -9.38
C GLU A 39 13.62 -11.96 -8.17
N ALA A 40 14.90 -12.33 -8.26
CA ALA A 40 15.67 -12.93 -7.17
C ALA A 40 15.82 -12.02 -5.92
N GLY A 41 15.51 -10.72 -6.01
CA GLY A 41 15.43 -9.83 -4.85
C GLY A 41 14.31 -10.18 -3.86
N GLY A 42 13.33 -10.92 -4.32
CA GLY A 42 12.33 -11.62 -3.53
C GLY A 42 11.54 -10.77 -2.54
N LEU A 43 11.08 -11.43 -1.50
CA LEU A 43 10.26 -10.86 -0.42
C LEU A 43 11.05 -9.84 0.39
N THR A 44 12.32 -10.11 0.71
CA THR A 44 13.16 -9.23 1.54
C THR A 44 13.28 -7.81 0.96
N PHE A 45 13.52 -7.68 -0.35
CA PHE A 45 13.58 -6.36 -0.98
C PHE A 45 12.22 -5.65 -0.92
N SER A 46 11.14 -6.36 -1.19
CA SER A 46 9.78 -5.80 -1.14
C SER A 46 9.47 -5.25 0.26
N ILE A 47 9.78 -5.99 1.33
CA ILE A 47 9.60 -5.55 2.72
C ILE A 47 10.40 -4.27 3.00
N VAL A 48 11.69 -4.26 2.62
CA VAL A 48 12.59 -3.12 2.85
C VAL A 48 12.06 -1.84 2.21
N VAL A 49 11.58 -1.89 0.96
CA VAL A 49 11.03 -0.70 0.28
C VAL A 49 9.66 -0.29 0.79
N HIS A 50 8.83 -1.24 1.29
CA HIS A 50 7.57 -0.91 1.97
C HIS A 50 7.84 -0.23 3.32
N VAL A 51 8.77 -0.72 4.12
CA VAL A 51 9.19 -0.05 5.37
C VAL A 51 9.69 1.37 5.09
N ALA A 52 10.46 1.57 4.02
CA ALA A 52 10.93 2.89 3.60
C ALA A 52 9.76 3.85 3.32
N THR A 53 8.70 3.38 2.62
CA THR A 53 7.51 4.20 2.36
C THR A 53 6.68 4.45 3.62
N VAL A 54 6.59 3.50 4.55
CA VAL A 54 5.97 3.76 5.86
C VAL A 54 6.72 4.87 6.61
N LEU A 55 8.03 4.81 6.65
CA LEU A 55 8.82 5.87 7.28
C LEU A 55 8.61 7.23 6.59
N SER A 56 8.48 7.26 5.26
CA SER A 56 8.15 8.49 4.54
C SER A 56 6.76 9.02 4.93
N THR A 57 5.78 8.13 5.17
CA THR A 57 4.46 8.52 5.68
C THR A 57 4.55 9.12 7.07
N LEU A 58 5.32 8.49 7.97
CA LEU A 58 5.53 9.01 9.34
C LEU A 58 6.15 10.40 9.33
N VAL A 59 7.11 10.66 8.44
CA VAL A 59 7.76 11.98 8.30
C VAL A 59 6.80 13.01 7.74
N ILE A 60 6.07 12.69 6.67
CA ILE A 60 5.19 13.65 6.00
C ILE A 60 3.93 13.95 6.82
N LEU A 61 3.37 12.94 7.49
CA LEU A 61 2.18 13.06 8.34
C LEU A 61 2.53 13.20 9.83
N TRP A 62 3.74 13.65 10.14
CA TRP A 62 4.19 13.80 11.52
C TRP A 62 3.27 14.66 12.37
N LYS A 63 2.72 15.74 11.81
CA LYS A 63 1.80 16.65 12.52
C LYS A 63 0.50 15.95 12.91
N GLU A 64 -0.05 15.15 12.02
CA GLU A 64 -1.26 14.36 12.23
C GLU A 64 -1.02 13.27 13.28
N ILE A 65 0.13 12.61 13.22
CA ILE A 65 0.52 11.59 14.21
C ILE A 65 0.70 12.21 15.60
N VAL A 66 1.39 13.33 15.68
CA VAL A 66 1.56 14.05 16.95
C VAL A 66 0.22 14.56 17.49
N TRP A 67 -0.69 15.03 16.63
CA TRP A 67 -2.04 15.41 17.02
C TRP A 67 -2.78 14.22 17.64
N ILE A 68 -2.79 13.06 16.97
CA ILE A 68 -3.39 11.82 17.49
C ILE A 68 -2.80 11.46 18.86
N LEU A 69 -1.46 11.38 18.96
CA LEU A 69 -0.79 10.98 20.19
C LEU A 69 -1.10 11.94 21.34
N LYS A 70 -1.01 13.25 21.10
CA LYS A 70 -1.33 14.26 22.13
C LYS A 70 -2.78 14.17 22.62
N GLY A 71 -3.70 13.86 21.72
CA GLY A 71 -5.11 13.68 22.10
C GLY A 71 -5.35 12.40 22.91
N LEU A 72 -4.70 11.30 22.54
CA LEU A 72 -4.81 10.03 23.26
C LEU A 72 -4.25 10.12 24.68
N PHE A 73 -3.13 10.83 24.89
CA PHE A 73 -2.53 11.01 26.22
C PHE A 73 -3.36 11.88 27.19
N LYS A 74 -4.45 12.52 26.71
CA LYS A 74 -5.41 13.21 27.59
C LYS A 74 -6.37 12.24 28.28
N PHE A 75 -6.45 10.99 27.79
CA PHE A 75 -7.37 9.96 28.28
C PHE A 75 -8.84 10.41 28.29
N GLU A 76 -9.22 11.26 27.34
CA GLU A 76 -10.56 11.78 27.14
C GLU A 76 -11.17 11.22 25.85
N TRP A 77 -12.51 11.15 25.79
CA TRP A 77 -13.23 10.74 24.58
C TRP A 77 -13.35 11.91 23.59
N ASN A 78 -12.19 12.35 23.09
CA ASN A 78 -12.03 13.48 22.17
C ASN A 78 -12.08 13.05 20.69
N GLU A 79 -11.86 13.98 19.77
CA GLU A 79 -11.86 13.71 18.32
C GLU A 79 -10.69 12.81 17.90
N GLU A 80 -9.55 12.93 18.56
CA GLU A 80 -8.36 12.09 18.34
C GLU A 80 -8.61 10.63 18.72
N ALA A 81 -9.29 10.40 19.85
CA ALA A 81 -9.66 9.06 20.29
C ALA A 81 -10.67 8.41 19.32
N LYS A 82 -11.66 9.17 18.84
CA LYS A 82 -12.61 8.70 17.83
C LYS A 82 -11.94 8.40 16.49
N TYR A 83 -10.97 9.24 16.08
CA TYR A 83 -10.23 9.04 14.86
C TYR A 83 -9.37 7.77 14.95
N THR A 84 -8.69 7.57 16.07
CA THR A 84 -7.91 6.35 16.35
C THR A 84 -8.79 5.11 16.37
N LEU A 85 -9.96 5.17 17.02
CA LEU A 85 -10.93 4.08 17.01
C LEU A 85 -11.34 3.71 15.57
N ASN A 86 -11.57 4.70 14.70
CA ASN A 86 -11.90 4.46 13.30
C ASN A 86 -10.74 3.78 12.55
N ILE A 87 -9.49 4.15 12.82
CA ILE A 87 -8.32 3.44 12.29
C ILE A 87 -8.32 1.98 12.77
N LEU A 88 -8.50 1.74 14.08
CA LEU A 88 -8.53 0.38 14.63
C LEU A 88 -9.68 -0.46 14.05
N ILE A 89 -10.88 0.11 13.89
CA ILE A 89 -12.01 -0.56 13.24
C ILE A 89 -11.67 -0.93 11.79
N SER A 90 -11.02 -0.04 11.05
CA SER A 90 -10.63 -0.30 9.66
C SER A 90 -9.54 -1.38 9.53
N MET A 91 -8.80 -1.66 10.60
CA MET A 91 -7.77 -2.71 10.62
C MET A 91 -8.36 -4.11 10.82
N ILE A 92 -9.57 -4.24 11.39
CA ILE A 92 -10.17 -5.54 11.68
C ILE A 92 -10.22 -6.44 10.43
N PRO A 93 -10.79 -6.01 9.28
CA PRO A 93 -10.87 -6.86 8.11
C PRO A 93 -9.49 -7.27 7.56
N VAL A 94 -8.54 -6.33 7.46
CA VAL A 94 -7.20 -6.63 6.94
C VAL A 94 -6.40 -7.50 7.91
N GLY A 95 -6.58 -7.32 9.21
CA GLY A 95 -5.99 -8.18 10.22
C GLY A 95 -6.47 -9.63 10.12
N ILE A 96 -7.76 -9.85 9.86
CA ILE A 96 -8.30 -11.19 9.62
C ILE A 96 -7.64 -11.81 8.36
N VAL A 97 -7.53 -11.06 7.27
CA VAL A 97 -6.89 -11.56 6.05
C VAL A 97 -5.41 -11.88 6.29
N GLY A 98 -4.66 -10.99 6.94
CA GLY A 98 -3.24 -11.19 7.21
C GLY A 98 -2.94 -12.35 8.17
N LEU A 99 -3.84 -12.63 9.13
CA LEU A 99 -3.64 -13.71 10.09
C LEU A 99 -4.07 -15.09 9.57
N PHE A 100 -5.13 -15.16 8.76
CA PHE A 100 -5.74 -16.43 8.37
C PHE A 100 -5.55 -16.80 6.90
N PHE A 101 -5.18 -15.84 6.04
CA PHE A 101 -5.10 -16.03 4.60
C PHE A 101 -3.77 -15.57 3.99
N LYS A 102 -2.71 -15.39 4.81
CA LYS A 102 -1.39 -14.90 4.35
C LYS A 102 -0.84 -15.76 3.20
N GLU A 103 -0.76 -17.08 3.38
CA GLU A 103 -0.21 -18.00 2.37
C GLU A 103 -0.99 -17.99 1.06
N GLN A 104 -2.34 -17.93 1.14
CA GLN A 104 -3.18 -17.87 -0.04
C GLN A 104 -2.99 -16.57 -0.82
N VAL A 105 -2.80 -15.46 -0.11
CA VAL A 105 -2.51 -14.16 -0.72
C VAL A 105 -1.13 -14.16 -1.36
N GLU A 106 -0.11 -14.64 -0.67
CA GLU A 106 1.27 -14.72 -1.18
C GLU A 106 1.34 -15.56 -2.47
N ALA A 107 0.60 -16.68 -2.55
CA ALA A 107 0.52 -17.50 -3.75
C ALA A 107 -0.03 -16.76 -4.98
N LEU A 108 -0.82 -15.69 -4.78
CA LEU A 108 -1.39 -14.90 -5.88
C LEU A 108 -0.40 -13.89 -6.47
N PHE A 109 0.67 -13.54 -5.74
CA PHE A 109 1.68 -12.59 -6.23
C PHE A 109 2.48 -13.13 -7.43
N SER A 110 2.56 -14.44 -7.60
CA SER A 110 3.25 -15.07 -8.75
C SER A 110 2.41 -15.08 -10.04
N SER A 111 1.15 -14.62 -10.00
CA SER A 111 0.24 -14.68 -11.14
C SER A 111 0.05 -13.33 -11.83
N ASN A 112 0.66 -13.16 -13.00
CA ASN A 112 0.46 -11.95 -13.84
C ASN A 112 -1.01 -11.74 -14.19
N MET A 113 -1.77 -12.82 -14.37
CA MET A 113 -3.22 -12.75 -14.62
C MET A 113 -3.96 -12.08 -13.46
N VAL A 114 -3.63 -12.43 -12.20
CA VAL A 114 -4.22 -11.81 -11.01
C VAL A 114 -3.87 -10.32 -10.95
N VAL A 115 -2.61 -9.97 -11.15
CA VAL A 115 -2.13 -8.57 -11.18
C VAL A 115 -2.91 -7.76 -12.23
N GLY A 116 -3.02 -8.27 -13.46
CA GLY A 116 -3.73 -7.60 -14.55
C GLY A 116 -5.21 -7.40 -14.26
N VAL A 117 -5.91 -8.44 -13.79
CA VAL A 117 -7.33 -8.36 -13.41
C VAL A 117 -7.54 -7.39 -12.25
N CYS A 118 -6.70 -7.43 -11.23
CA CYS A 118 -6.78 -6.52 -10.08
C CYS A 118 -6.53 -5.06 -10.47
N LEU A 119 -5.64 -4.79 -11.43
CA LEU A 119 -5.48 -3.44 -12.01
C LEU A 119 -6.74 -2.97 -12.73
N LEU A 120 -7.43 -3.86 -13.47
CA LEU A 120 -8.72 -3.52 -14.10
C LEU A 120 -9.82 -3.25 -13.06
N VAL A 121 -9.85 -4.00 -11.96
CA VAL A 121 -10.76 -3.73 -10.83
C VAL A 121 -10.46 -2.36 -10.21
N THR A 122 -9.17 -2.03 -10.00
CA THR A 122 -8.77 -0.70 -9.55
C THR A 122 -9.26 0.39 -10.52
N ALA A 123 -9.10 0.18 -11.82
CA ALA A 123 -9.58 1.10 -12.86
C ALA A 123 -11.10 1.32 -12.77
N ALA A 124 -11.87 0.25 -12.61
CA ALA A 124 -13.32 0.31 -12.45
C ALA A 124 -13.72 1.09 -11.19
N LEU A 125 -13.10 0.79 -10.03
CA LEU A 125 -13.36 1.50 -8.77
C LEU A 125 -13.09 3.00 -8.89
N LEU A 126 -11.94 3.37 -9.46
CA LEU A 126 -11.58 4.78 -9.64
C LEU A 126 -12.52 5.50 -10.63
N THR A 127 -12.95 4.82 -11.68
CA THR A 127 -13.91 5.35 -12.64
C THR A 127 -15.28 5.57 -12.00
N LEU A 128 -15.75 4.65 -11.15
CA LEU A 128 -16.99 4.80 -10.42
C LEU A 128 -17.01 6.05 -9.52
N THR A 129 -15.85 6.46 -8.99
CA THR A 129 -15.78 7.69 -8.19
C THR A 129 -16.12 8.95 -8.98
N HIS A 130 -15.97 8.92 -10.31
CA HIS A 130 -16.33 10.05 -11.17
C HIS A 130 -17.82 10.33 -11.16
N TYR A 131 -18.63 9.29 -11.01
CA TYR A 131 -20.09 9.37 -10.97
C TYR A 131 -20.63 9.53 -9.54
N ALA A 132 -19.78 9.42 -8.53
CA ALA A 132 -20.17 9.59 -7.14
C ALA A 132 -20.62 11.04 -6.89
N LYS A 133 -21.83 11.23 -6.35
CA LYS A 133 -22.30 12.56 -5.95
C LYS A 133 -21.48 13.03 -4.75
N PRO A 134 -20.85 14.19 -4.81
CA PRO A 134 -20.02 14.69 -3.71
C PRO A 134 -20.92 15.01 -2.51
N ARG A 135 -20.89 14.13 -1.51
CA ARG A 135 -21.34 14.45 -0.16
C ARG A 135 -20.07 14.79 0.60
N GLN A 136 -19.96 15.98 1.15
CA GLN A 136 -18.72 16.44 1.79
C GLN A 136 -18.76 16.17 3.30
N ARG A 137 -18.89 14.91 3.69
CA ARG A 137 -18.77 14.56 5.11
C ARG A 137 -17.30 14.66 5.53
N GLU A 138 -17.02 15.56 6.44
CA GLU A 138 -15.66 15.79 6.95
C GLU A 138 -15.24 14.76 7.99
N LYS A 139 -16.19 14.06 8.63
CA LYS A 139 -15.92 13.04 9.63
C LYS A 139 -16.26 11.65 9.08
N ILE A 140 -15.36 10.71 9.28
CA ILE A 140 -15.56 9.29 8.97
C ILE A 140 -16.30 8.67 10.16
N SER A 141 -17.44 8.01 9.90
CA SER A 141 -18.15 7.24 10.92
C SER A 141 -17.51 5.85 11.11
N PRO A 142 -17.73 5.17 12.26
CA PRO A 142 -17.22 3.81 12.49
C PRO A 142 -17.66 2.82 11.40
N LEU A 143 -18.91 2.92 10.92
CA LEU A 143 -19.41 2.10 9.82
C LEU A 143 -18.65 2.37 8.50
N HIS A 144 -18.40 3.66 8.19
CA HIS A 144 -17.60 4.00 6.99
C HIS A 144 -16.16 3.51 7.15
N ALA A 145 -15.55 3.64 8.34
CA ALA A 145 -14.22 3.11 8.62
C ALA A 145 -14.14 1.59 8.41
N PHE A 146 -15.15 0.85 8.87
CA PHE A 146 -15.23 -0.60 8.65
C PHE A 146 -15.36 -0.96 7.16
N ILE A 147 -16.23 -0.29 6.40
CA ILE A 147 -16.42 -0.53 4.97
C ILE A 147 -15.13 -0.17 4.18
N ILE A 148 -14.46 0.93 4.54
CA ILE A 148 -13.15 1.28 3.97
C ILE A 148 -12.11 0.21 4.33
N GLY A 149 -12.18 -0.34 5.54
CA GLY A 149 -11.34 -1.46 6.00
C GLY A 149 -11.57 -2.75 5.19
N LEU A 150 -12.81 -3.06 4.79
CA LEU A 150 -13.10 -4.17 3.88
C LEU A 150 -12.44 -3.94 2.50
N ALA A 151 -12.49 -2.72 1.98
CA ALA A 151 -11.80 -2.37 0.73
C ALA A 151 -10.27 -2.49 0.88
N GLN A 152 -9.71 -2.14 2.04
CA GLN A 152 -8.29 -2.35 2.34
C GLN A 152 -7.94 -3.84 2.40
N ALA A 153 -8.77 -4.66 3.02
CA ALA A 153 -8.58 -6.10 3.09
C ALA A 153 -8.59 -6.76 1.70
N ALA A 154 -9.52 -6.34 0.83
CA ALA A 154 -9.51 -6.79 -0.57
C ALA A 154 -8.24 -6.32 -1.31
N ALA A 155 -7.72 -5.14 -0.99
CA ALA A 155 -6.54 -4.56 -1.62
C ALA A 155 -5.19 -5.14 -1.13
N VAL A 156 -5.21 -6.25 -0.38
CA VAL A 156 -4.05 -7.10 -0.13
C VAL A 156 -3.67 -7.88 -1.41
N LEU A 157 -4.64 -8.08 -2.32
CA LEU A 157 -4.39 -8.73 -3.61
C LEU A 157 -3.44 -7.91 -4.48
N PRO A 158 -2.44 -8.55 -5.13
CA PRO A 158 -1.48 -7.87 -5.99
C PRO A 158 -2.19 -7.23 -7.20
N GLY A 159 -1.86 -5.98 -7.50
CA GLY A 159 -2.53 -5.21 -8.57
C GLY A 159 -3.75 -4.43 -8.10
N LEU A 160 -4.39 -4.77 -6.97
CA LEU A 160 -5.46 -3.97 -6.40
C LEU A 160 -4.88 -2.83 -5.57
N SER A 161 -5.05 -1.60 -6.06
CA SER A 161 -4.50 -0.42 -5.37
C SER A 161 -5.17 -0.20 -4.03
N ARG A 162 -4.39 -0.27 -2.94
CA ARG A 162 -4.89 -0.01 -1.59
C ARG A 162 -5.37 1.43 -1.42
N SER A 163 -4.53 2.41 -1.75
CA SER A 163 -4.91 3.83 -1.72
C SER A 163 -6.09 4.12 -2.65
N GLY A 164 -6.10 3.51 -3.85
CA GLY A 164 -7.21 3.61 -4.79
C GLY A 164 -8.52 3.07 -4.22
N SER A 165 -8.50 1.86 -3.67
CA SER A 165 -9.70 1.18 -3.14
C SER A 165 -10.26 1.89 -1.91
N THR A 166 -9.41 2.27 -0.95
CA THR A 166 -9.86 2.94 0.28
C THR A 166 -10.39 4.35 0.01
N ILE A 167 -9.71 5.14 -0.83
CA ILE A 167 -10.17 6.48 -1.21
C ILE A 167 -11.46 6.38 -2.05
N ALA A 168 -11.51 5.48 -3.04
CA ALA A 168 -12.70 5.30 -3.87
C ALA A 168 -13.92 4.89 -3.03
N THR A 169 -13.77 3.89 -2.17
CA THR A 169 -14.84 3.43 -1.28
C THR A 169 -15.33 4.56 -0.38
N GLY A 170 -14.44 5.30 0.25
CA GLY A 170 -14.81 6.41 1.11
C GLY A 170 -15.53 7.54 0.36
N LEU A 171 -15.14 7.84 -0.89
CA LEU A 171 -15.83 8.81 -1.76
C LEU A 171 -17.24 8.34 -2.12
N LEU A 172 -17.41 7.06 -2.47
CA LEU A 172 -18.72 6.47 -2.76
C LEU A 172 -19.64 6.51 -1.54
N LEU A 173 -19.10 6.39 -0.33
CA LEU A 173 -19.81 6.58 0.94
C LEU A 173 -20.13 8.06 1.25
N GLY A 174 -19.58 8.99 0.46
CA GLY A 174 -19.85 10.43 0.56
C GLY A 174 -18.97 11.20 1.53
N ASN A 175 -17.78 10.69 1.88
CA ASN A 175 -16.79 11.43 2.66
C ASN A 175 -15.99 12.40 1.78
N SER A 176 -15.37 13.42 2.39
CA SER A 176 -14.59 14.41 1.67
C SER A 176 -13.25 13.85 1.20
N LYS A 177 -12.78 14.30 0.03
CA LYS A 177 -11.49 13.89 -0.53
C LYS A 177 -10.31 14.13 0.41
N GLN A 178 -10.33 15.26 1.13
CA GLN A 178 -9.26 15.64 2.03
C GLN A 178 -9.13 14.69 3.22
N THR A 179 -10.26 14.43 3.89
CA THR A 179 -10.33 13.53 5.04
C THR A 179 -9.92 12.10 4.64
N LEU A 180 -10.38 11.64 3.46
CA LEU A 180 -10.07 10.31 2.97
C LEU A 180 -8.61 10.10 2.64
N ALA A 181 -7.93 11.08 2.01
CA ALA A 181 -6.52 10.96 1.70
C ALA A 181 -5.68 10.79 2.99
N GLN A 182 -5.93 11.61 4.01
CA GLN A 182 -5.24 11.50 5.29
C GLN A 182 -5.57 10.18 6.00
N PHE A 183 -6.85 9.83 6.08
CA PHE A 183 -7.29 8.59 6.71
C PHE A 183 -6.70 7.36 6.03
N SER A 184 -6.75 7.30 4.69
CA SER A 184 -6.20 6.20 3.90
C SER A 184 -4.69 5.99 4.13
N PHE A 185 -3.92 7.07 4.27
CA PHE A 185 -2.49 6.97 4.50
C PHE A 185 -2.12 6.66 5.96
N LEU A 186 -2.93 7.11 6.92
CA LEU A 186 -2.70 6.79 8.33
C LEU A 186 -3.16 5.37 8.70
N MET A 187 -4.29 4.92 8.16
CA MET A 187 -4.83 3.59 8.46
C MET A 187 -3.95 2.44 7.99
N VAL A 188 -3.04 2.71 7.05
CA VAL A 188 -2.14 1.70 6.49
C VAL A 188 -0.88 1.49 7.32
N ILE A 189 -0.50 2.47 8.14
CA ILE A 189 0.73 2.41 8.94
C ILE A 189 0.74 1.17 9.86
N PRO A 190 -0.30 0.90 10.68
CA PRO A 190 -0.27 -0.24 11.57
C PRO A 190 -0.22 -1.61 10.85
N PRO A 191 -1.02 -1.88 9.79
CA PRO A 191 -0.91 -3.14 9.05
C PRO A 191 0.48 -3.39 8.47
N ILE A 192 1.08 -2.40 7.80
CA ILE A 192 2.42 -2.58 7.20
C ILE A 192 3.49 -2.75 8.29
N LEU A 193 3.41 -2.00 9.39
CA LEU A 193 4.34 -2.21 10.51
C LEU A 193 4.15 -3.59 11.13
N GLY A 194 2.91 -4.07 11.22
CA GLY A 194 2.60 -5.42 11.71
C GLY A 194 3.17 -6.50 10.79
N GLU A 195 2.99 -6.37 9.49
CA GLU A 195 3.57 -7.24 8.46
C GLU A 195 5.11 -7.23 8.55
N ALA A 196 5.72 -6.04 8.53
CA ALA A 196 7.16 -5.89 8.64
C ALA A 196 7.74 -6.51 9.92
N LEU A 197 7.03 -6.46 11.05
CA LEU A 197 7.45 -7.11 12.30
C LEU A 197 7.38 -8.64 12.22
N LEU A 198 6.35 -9.18 11.58
CA LEU A 198 6.21 -10.63 11.36
C LEU A 198 7.32 -11.13 10.43
N ASP A 199 7.52 -10.44 9.30
CA ASP A 199 8.53 -10.80 8.32
C ASP A 199 9.96 -10.61 8.87
N PHE A 200 10.19 -9.58 9.71
CA PHE A 200 11.46 -9.42 10.42
C PHE A 200 11.74 -10.63 11.32
N LYS A 201 10.73 -11.14 12.03
CA LYS A 201 10.85 -12.35 12.83
C LYS A 201 11.25 -13.56 11.96
N ASP A 202 10.60 -13.72 10.81
CA ASP A 202 10.85 -14.84 9.90
C ASP A 202 12.24 -14.76 9.26
N ILE A 203 12.76 -13.55 8.97
CA ILE A 203 14.10 -13.32 8.43
C ILE A 203 15.19 -13.56 9.47
N PHE A 204 15.02 -13.06 10.70
CA PHE A 204 16.06 -13.15 11.73
C PHE A 204 15.99 -14.42 12.60
N PHE A 205 14.82 -15.05 12.66
CA PHE A 205 14.55 -16.27 13.42
C PHE A 205 13.76 -17.26 12.55
N PRO A 206 14.32 -17.71 11.39
CA PRO A 206 13.61 -18.59 10.48
C PRO A 206 13.31 -19.93 11.15
N SER A 207 12.15 -20.50 10.87
CA SER A 207 11.81 -21.86 11.30
C SER A 207 12.65 -22.90 10.57
N ALA A 208 12.75 -24.10 11.11
CA ALA A 208 13.49 -25.20 10.48
C ALA A 208 12.95 -25.52 9.06
N GLU A 209 11.66 -25.34 8.82
CA GLU A 209 11.01 -25.50 7.51
C GLU A 209 11.41 -24.38 6.53
N GLN A 210 11.46 -23.14 7.00
CA GLN A 210 11.90 -21.99 6.22
C GLN A 210 13.39 -22.10 5.84
N LEU A 211 14.25 -22.57 6.76
CA LEU A 211 15.66 -22.87 6.49
C LEU A 211 15.83 -23.98 5.45
N ALA A 212 14.96 -24.98 5.46
CA ALA A 212 14.99 -26.07 4.46
C ALA A 212 14.48 -25.61 3.09
N ALA A 213 13.51 -24.69 3.04
CA ALA A 213 12.97 -24.12 1.80
C ALA A 213 13.88 -23.05 1.18
N SER A 214 14.63 -22.29 2.00
CA SER A 214 15.52 -21.21 1.57
C SER A 214 16.87 -21.69 1.01
N GLY A 215 17.02 -22.99 0.73
CA GLY A 215 18.21 -23.57 0.12
C GLY A 215 18.57 -22.90 -1.21
N ALA A 216 19.39 -21.83 -1.12
CA ALA A 216 20.09 -21.16 -2.22
C ALA A 216 19.38 -20.00 -2.95
N GLU A 217 18.48 -19.25 -2.35
CA GLU A 217 18.25 -17.90 -2.88
C GLU A 217 19.48 -17.02 -2.60
N ALA A 218 20.11 -16.53 -3.66
CA ALA A 218 21.25 -15.62 -3.53
C ALA A 218 20.79 -14.37 -2.77
N ALA A 219 21.27 -14.20 -1.53
CA ALA A 219 20.89 -13.09 -0.68
C ALA A 219 21.10 -11.76 -1.43
N THR A 220 20.07 -10.92 -1.46
CA THR A 220 20.19 -9.58 -2.06
C THR A 220 21.29 -8.80 -1.36
N PRO A 221 22.27 -8.23 -2.08
CA PRO A 221 23.36 -7.47 -1.46
C PRO A 221 22.82 -6.35 -0.55
N VAL A 222 23.42 -6.17 0.61
CA VAL A 222 23.03 -5.10 1.55
C VAL A 222 23.11 -3.72 0.90
N SER A 223 24.08 -3.50 -0.01
CA SER A 223 24.19 -2.26 -0.79
C SER A 223 22.93 -2.01 -1.64
N ALA A 224 22.42 -3.03 -2.32
CA ALA A 224 21.19 -2.93 -3.11
C ALA A 224 19.96 -2.65 -2.22
N LEU A 225 19.86 -3.31 -1.04
CA LEU A 225 18.79 -3.02 -0.08
C LEU A 225 18.82 -1.58 0.41
N LEU A 226 19.99 -1.04 0.73
CA LEU A 226 20.17 0.34 1.17
C LEU A 226 19.84 1.35 0.07
N VAL A 227 20.26 1.09 -1.17
CA VAL A 227 19.93 1.92 -2.34
C VAL A 227 18.43 1.92 -2.60
N GLY A 228 17.80 0.75 -2.62
CA GLY A 228 16.35 0.61 -2.79
C GLY A 228 15.57 1.31 -1.69
N PHE A 229 15.99 1.13 -0.42
CA PHE A 229 15.40 1.81 0.73
C PHE A 229 15.48 3.34 0.60
N ALA A 230 16.67 3.89 0.33
CA ALA A 230 16.86 5.33 0.19
C ALA A 230 16.03 5.91 -0.97
N ALA A 231 16.00 5.20 -2.11
CA ALA A 231 15.19 5.59 -3.26
C ALA A 231 13.70 5.60 -2.94
N ALA A 232 13.18 4.54 -2.30
CA ALA A 232 11.78 4.44 -1.91
C ALA A 232 11.40 5.47 -0.84
N PHE A 233 12.28 5.73 0.13
CA PHE A 233 12.04 6.74 1.17
C PHE A 233 11.95 8.15 0.58
N VAL A 234 12.94 8.57 -0.20
CA VAL A 234 13.00 9.93 -0.77
C VAL A 234 11.85 10.16 -1.75
N SER A 235 11.67 9.25 -2.71
CA SER A 235 10.56 9.34 -3.67
C SER A 235 9.20 9.23 -2.99
N GLY A 236 9.10 8.42 -1.92
CA GLY A 236 7.92 8.28 -1.09
C GLY A 236 7.55 9.58 -0.35
N CYS A 237 8.52 10.28 0.24
CA CYS A 237 8.27 11.59 0.84
C CYS A 237 7.69 12.58 -0.17
N PHE A 238 8.26 12.63 -1.36
CA PHE A 238 7.76 13.48 -2.45
C PHE A 238 6.34 13.08 -2.87
N ALA A 239 6.13 11.80 -3.17
CA ALA A 239 4.86 11.28 -3.65
C ALA A 239 3.73 11.42 -2.62
N CYS A 240 4.00 11.15 -1.33
CA CYS A 240 3.03 11.31 -0.25
C CYS A 240 2.53 12.75 -0.15
N LYS A 241 3.46 13.71 -0.09
CA LYS A 241 3.12 15.14 -0.03
C LYS A 241 2.37 15.60 -1.28
N TRP A 242 2.81 15.16 -2.46
CA TRP A 242 2.19 15.50 -3.74
C TRP A 242 0.79 14.91 -3.85
N MET A 243 0.62 13.64 -3.47
CA MET A 243 -0.65 12.93 -3.57
C MET A 243 -1.75 13.54 -2.69
N ILE A 244 -1.44 13.99 -1.48
CA ILE A 244 -2.39 14.71 -0.63
C ILE A 244 -2.95 15.96 -1.34
N SER A 245 -2.08 16.68 -2.07
CA SER A 245 -2.50 17.84 -2.87
C SER A 245 -3.28 17.41 -4.12
N LEU A 246 -2.86 16.33 -4.75
CA LEU A 246 -3.41 15.83 -6.01
C LEU A 246 -4.85 15.29 -5.84
N VAL A 247 -5.11 14.51 -4.79
CA VAL A 247 -6.46 13.98 -4.49
C VAL A 247 -7.48 15.11 -4.33
N LYS A 248 -7.05 16.26 -3.77
CA LYS A 248 -7.93 17.43 -3.60
C LYS A 248 -8.32 18.05 -4.94
N LYS A 249 -7.41 18.09 -5.91
CA LYS A 249 -7.53 18.87 -7.15
C LYS A 249 -7.90 18.03 -8.38
N CYS A 250 -7.40 16.80 -8.47
CA CYS A 250 -7.53 15.96 -9.66
C CYS A 250 -8.76 15.05 -9.61
N LYS A 251 -9.19 14.66 -10.83
CA LYS A 251 -10.20 13.60 -11.00
C LYS A 251 -9.49 12.25 -10.98
N LEU A 252 -9.92 11.35 -10.10
CA LEU A 252 -9.33 10.01 -9.95
C LEU A 252 -9.47 9.15 -11.21
N ILE A 253 -10.37 9.51 -12.13
CA ILE A 253 -10.57 8.79 -13.40
C ILE A 253 -9.31 8.72 -14.26
N TYR A 254 -8.40 9.70 -14.18
CA TYR A 254 -7.14 9.64 -14.92
C TYR A 254 -6.25 8.49 -14.47
N PHE A 255 -6.23 8.21 -13.16
CA PHE A 255 -5.55 7.04 -12.63
C PHE A 255 -6.30 5.74 -13.01
N GLY A 256 -7.65 5.80 -13.10
CA GLY A 256 -8.44 4.68 -13.60
C GLY A 256 -8.09 4.31 -15.03
N ILE A 257 -7.96 5.30 -15.92
CA ILE A 257 -7.53 5.07 -17.31
C ILE A 257 -6.12 4.46 -17.35
N TYR A 258 -5.19 5.00 -16.55
CA TYR A 258 -3.84 4.45 -16.44
C TYR A 258 -3.85 2.99 -15.98
N CYS A 259 -4.58 2.66 -14.91
CA CYS A 259 -4.70 1.29 -14.40
C CYS A 259 -5.34 0.34 -15.43
N ALA A 260 -6.31 0.82 -16.22
CA ALA A 260 -6.90 0.03 -17.29
C ALA A 260 -5.88 -0.32 -18.38
N LEU A 261 -5.08 0.66 -18.81
CA LEU A 261 -4.04 0.43 -19.81
C LEU A 261 -2.94 -0.50 -19.27
N ALA A 262 -2.47 -0.26 -18.05
CA ALA A 262 -1.46 -1.10 -17.40
C ALA A 262 -1.98 -2.54 -17.19
N GLY A 263 -3.22 -2.71 -16.75
CA GLY A 263 -3.82 -4.03 -16.53
C GLY A 263 -3.98 -4.80 -17.85
N LEU A 264 -4.44 -4.15 -18.92
CA LEU A 264 -4.51 -4.77 -20.24
C LEU A 264 -3.12 -5.16 -20.76
N LEU A 265 -2.12 -4.30 -20.57
CA LEU A 265 -0.76 -4.59 -20.99
C LEU A 265 -0.22 -5.84 -20.27
N VAL A 266 -0.41 -5.94 -18.95
CA VAL A 266 0.00 -7.12 -18.17
C VAL A 266 -0.70 -8.39 -18.65
N LEU A 267 -2.00 -8.33 -18.96
CA LEU A 267 -2.76 -9.49 -19.45
C LEU A 267 -2.36 -9.94 -20.87
N ILE A 268 -1.76 -9.04 -21.66
CA ILE A 268 -1.31 -9.38 -23.04
C ILE A 268 0.13 -9.90 -23.04
N LEU A 269 0.98 -9.38 -22.15
CA LEU A 269 2.42 -9.69 -22.13
C LEU A 269 2.78 -10.81 -21.15
N GLY A 270 1.98 -11.05 -20.12
CA GLY A 270 2.16 -12.06 -19.07
C GLY A 270 1.29 -13.26 -19.28
#